data_f42fff5c5f13d1a942e897df90044a5b
#
_entry.id   f42fff5c5f13d1a942e897df90044a5b
#
_cell.length_a   1.000
_cell.length_b   1.000
_cell.length_c   1.000
_cell.angle_alpha   90.00
_cell.angle_beta   90.00
_cell.angle_gamma   90.00
#
_symmetry.space_group_name_H-M   'P 1'
#
loop_
_entity.id
_entity.type
_entity.pdbx_description
1 polymer ?
#
loop_
_entity_poly.entity_id
_entity_poly.type
_entity_poly.pdbx_seq_one_letter_code
_entity_poly.pdbx_strand_id
1 'polypeptide(L)'
;MKTAKEWFDEYAVSHQNSTNQFIHYLCVPPIFFSVIGLLMSVPSSYLEDTIGMNNPLLENWAVVVGIFISIFYLRLGFWYFVQMFFFIFMAILGNFWLSNQVNLLYASLIIFIIAWIGQFYGHHIECKKPSFAKDLQFLLIGPLWVIQKLISKK
;
A
#
# COMPACT_ATOMS: atom_id res chain seq x y z
N MET A 1 5.85 -4.44 -21.33
CA MET A 1 5.43 -4.26 -19.92
C MET A 1 6.69 -3.95 -19.14
N LYS A 2 6.69 -2.98 -18.22
CA LYS A 2 7.90 -2.60 -17.46
C LYS A 2 8.33 -3.73 -16.53
N THR A 3 9.63 -3.97 -16.43
CA THR A 3 10.26 -4.87 -15.47
C THR A 3 10.27 -4.23 -14.08
N ALA A 4 10.50 -5.00 -13.02
CA ALA A 4 10.63 -4.47 -11.66
C ALA A 4 11.77 -3.44 -11.57
N LYS A 5 12.89 -3.67 -12.27
CA LYS A 5 14.01 -2.75 -12.32
C LYS A 5 13.61 -1.40 -12.92
N GLU A 6 12.93 -1.41 -14.07
CA GLU A 6 12.45 -0.18 -14.72
C GLU A 6 11.50 0.61 -13.82
N TRP A 7 10.62 -0.08 -13.08
CA TRP A 7 9.75 0.56 -12.10
C TRP A 7 10.54 1.20 -10.95
N PHE A 8 11.53 0.50 -10.42
CA PHE A 8 12.36 1.02 -9.32
C PHE A 8 13.24 2.19 -9.76
N ASP A 9 13.79 2.13 -10.95
CA ASP A 9 14.59 3.21 -11.53
C ASP A 9 13.73 4.47 -11.75
N GLU A 10 12.51 4.31 -12.27
CA GLU A 10 11.58 5.43 -12.46
C GLU A 10 11.13 6.04 -11.11
N TYR A 11 10.84 5.20 -10.12
CA TYR A 11 10.50 5.64 -8.77
C TYR A 11 11.66 6.38 -8.10
N ALA A 12 12.87 5.88 -8.27
CA ALA A 12 14.07 6.47 -7.69
C ALA A 12 14.40 7.87 -8.25
N VAL A 13 13.94 8.23 -9.45
CA VAL A 13 14.16 9.57 -10.04
C VAL A 13 13.61 10.71 -9.16
N SER A 14 12.50 10.48 -8.48
CA SER A 14 11.88 11.44 -7.56
C SER A 14 12.20 11.19 -6.08
N HIS A 15 13.17 10.32 -5.79
CA HIS A 15 13.55 9.93 -4.43
C HIS A 15 15.07 9.90 -4.28
N GLN A 16 15.75 11.01 -4.63
CA GLN A 16 17.20 11.15 -4.56
C GLN A 16 17.66 11.69 -3.20
N ASN A 17 16.86 12.56 -2.57
CA ASN A 17 17.16 13.14 -1.28
C ASN A 17 16.98 12.14 -0.14
N SER A 18 17.97 11.97 0.73
CA SER A 18 17.95 11.00 1.83
C SER A 18 16.84 11.26 2.85
N THR A 19 16.52 12.53 3.10
CA THR A 19 15.43 12.92 4.01
C THR A 19 14.07 12.55 3.40
N ASN A 20 13.88 12.79 2.09
CA ASN A 20 12.69 12.37 1.38
C ASN A 20 12.53 10.83 1.40
N GLN A 21 13.61 10.09 1.14
CA GLN A 21 13.60 8.62 1.24
C GLN A 21 13.18 8.15 2.64
N PHE A 22 13.71 8.78 3.70
CA PHE A 22 13.36 8.43 5.07
C PHE A 22 11.87 8.70 5.36
N ILE A 23 11.33 9.82 4.90
CA ILE A 23 9.91 10.14 5.02
C ILE A 23 9.07 9.06 4.31
N HIS A 24 9.50 8.61 3.12
CA HIS A 24 8.82 7.54 2.40
C HIS A 24 8.84 6.21 3.14
N TYR A 25 9.94 5.86 3.82
CA TYR A 25 9.98 4.65 4.65
C TYR A 25 8.99 4.69 5.81
N LEU A 26 8.70 5.87 6.35
CA LEU A 26 7.74 6.05 7.43
C LEU A 26 6.29 6.18 6.94
N CYS A 27 6.06 6.81 5.80
CA CYS A 27 4.71 7.19 5.34
C CYS A 27 4.09 6.18 4.37
N VAL A 28 4.87 5.54 3.49
CA VAL A 28 4.34 4.61 2.48
C VAL A 28 3.64 3.40 3.10
N PRO A 29 4.19 2.69 4.11
CA PRO A 29 3.48 1.59 4.74
C PRO A 29 2.15 1.99 5.40
N PRO A 30 2.05 3.08 6.18
CA PRO A 30 0.78 3.57 6.70
C PRO A 30 -0.23 3.98 5.62
N ILE A 31 0.20 4.59 4.51
CA ILE A 31 -0.69 4.89 3.38
C ILE A 31 -1.29 3.60 2.84
N PHE A 32 -0.45 2.60 2.57
CA PHE A 32 -0.93 1.32 2.04
C PHE A 32 -1.87 0.61 3.03
N PHE A 33 -1.51 0.60 4.31
CA PHE A 33 -2.34 0.06 5.39
C PHE A 33 -3.71 0.75 5.45
N SER A 34 -3.73 2.07 5.38
CA SER A 34 -4.98 2.85 5.42
C SER A 34 -5.86 2.64 4.18
N VAL A 35 -5.26 2.49 3.00
CA VAL A 35 -6.01 2.15 1.77
C VAL A 35 -6.69 0.79 1.91
N ILE A 36 -6.01 -0.20 2.48
CA ILE A 36 -6.62 -1.51 2.80
C ILE A 36 -7.78 -1.34 3.79
N GLY A 37 -7.60 -0.54 4.84
CA GLY A 37 -8.66 -0.25 5.82
C GLY A 37 -9.86 0.47 5.21
N LEU A 38 -9.63 1.41 4.28
CA LEU A 38 -10.71 2.07 3.54
C LEU A 38 -11.49 1.07 2.67
N LEU A 39 -10.79 0.15 1.98
CA LEU A 39 -11.43 -0.91 1.20
C LEU A 39 -12.23 -1.87 2.08
N MET A 40 -11.72 -2.22 3.26
CA MET A 40 -12.43 -3.05 4.22
C MET A 40 -13.64 -2.35 4.86
N SER A 41 -13.67 -1.00 4.83
CA SER A 41 -14.79 -0.20 5.34
C SER A 41 -15.94 -0.07 4.34
N VAL A 42 -15.75 -0.48 3.09
CA VAL A 42 -16.83 -0.49 2.09
C VAL A 42 -17.78 -1.64 2.41
N PRO A 43 -19.12 -1.42 2.41
CA PRO A 43 -20.08 -2.48 2.65
C PRO A 43 -19.85 -3.72 1.77
N SER A 44 -19.79 -4.89 2.38
CA SER A 44 -19.44 -6.17 1.73
C SER A 44 -20.61 -7.15 1.63
N SER A 45 -21.84 -6.71 1.89
CA SER A 45 -23.04 -7.58 1.86
C SER A 45 -23.16 -8.41 0.57
N TYR A 46 -22.83 -7.82 -0.59
CA TYR A 46 -22.82 -8.53 -1.85
C TYR A 46 -21.78 -9.69 -1.88
N LEU A 47 -20.60 -9.47 -1.27
CA LEU A 47 -19.57 -10.51 -1.19
C LEU A 47 -20.00 -11.63 -0.23
N GLU A 48 -20.59 -11.24 0.91
CA GLU A 48 -21.11 -12.18 1.92
C GLU A 48 -22.19 -13.08 1.32
N ASP A 49 -23.14 -12.49 0.57
CA ASP A 49 -24.21 -13.22 -0.12
C ASP A 49 -23.68 -14.13 -1.24
N THR A 50 -22.61 -13.72 -1.92
CA THR A 50 -22.07 -14.46 -3.07
C THR A 50 -21.11 -15.56 -2.65
N ILE A 51 -20.24 -15.32 -1.67
CA ILE A 51 -19.20 -16.25 -1.21
C ILE A 51 -19.75 -17.18 -0.12
N GLY A 52 -20.56 -16.66 0.80
CA GLY A 52 -21.29 -17.44 1.79
C GLY A 52 -20.43 -18.11 2.87
N MET A 53 -19.19 -17.63 3.09
CA MET A 53 -18.29 -18.15 4.13
C MET A 53 -18.62 -17.60 5.52
N ASN A 54 -19.35 -16.49 5.61
CA ASN A 54 -19.62 -15.72 6.83
C ASN A 54 -18.32 -15.33 7.59
N ASN A 55 -17.29 -14.95 6.83
CA ASN A 55 -15.99 -14.60 7.38
C ASN A 55 -15.57 -13.18 6.95
N PRO A 56 -15.74 -12.17 7.81
CA PRO A 56 -15.42 -10.76 7.49
C PRO A 56 -13.95 -10.53 7.11
N LEU A 57 -13.03 -11.42 7.51
CA LEU A 57 -11.63 -11.34 7.14
C LEU A 57 -11.40 -11.66 5.66
N LEU A 58 -12.23 -12.50 5.06
CA LEU A 58 -12.10 -12.93 3.67
C LEU A 58 -13.12 -12.26 2.74
N GLU A 59 -14.28 -11.92 3.25
CA GLU A 59 -15.41 -11.36 2.51
C GLU A 59 -15.42 -9.83 2.57
N ASN A 60 -14.35 -9.21 2.06
CA ASN A 60 -14.22 -7.77 2.00
C ASN A 60 -13.52 -7.32 0.70
N TRP A 61 -13.71 -6.07 0.32
CA TRP A 61 -13.15 -5.51 -0.91
C TRP A 61 -11.63 -5.45 -0.95
N ALA A 62 -10.97 -5.39 0.20
CA ALA A 62 -9.51 -5.42 0.26
C ALA A 62 -8.93 -6.77 -0.20
N VAL A 63 -9.62 -7.88 0.10
CA VAL A 63 -9.22 -9.22 -0.41
C VAL A 63 -9.38 -9.28 -1.92
N VAL A 64 -10.51 -8.83 -2.46
CA VAL A 64 -10.76 -8.80 -3.90
C VAL A 64 -9.68 -7.99 -4.63
N VAL A 65 -9.46 -6.76 -4.19
CA VAL A 65 -8.41 -5.88 -4.77
C VAL A 65 -7.02 -6.48 -4.55
N GLY A 66 -6.76 -7.06 -3.37
CA GLY A 66 -5.51 -7.73 -3.03
C GLY A 66 -5.16 -8.88 -3.97
N ILE A 67 -6.15 -9.67 -4.43
CA ILE A 67 -5.95 -10.72 -5.44
C ILE A 67 -5.47 -10.11 -6.76
N PHE A 68 -6.13 -9.06 -7.26
CA PHE A 68 -5.73 -8.41 -8.52
C PHE A 68 -4.33 -7.79 -8.41
N ILE A 69 -4.02 -7.13 -7.29
CA ILE A 69 -2.69 -6.58 -7.01
C ILE A 69 -1.65 -7.69 -6.92
N SER A 70 -1.97 -8.83 -6.33
CA SER A 70 -1.08 -9.99 -6.23
C SER A 70 -0.71 -10.55 -7.61
N ILE A 71 -1.65 -10.57 -8.56
CA ILE A 71 -1.38 -10.94 -9.95
C ILE A 71 -0.37 -9.98 -10.60
N PHE A 72 -0.48 -8.69 -10.32
CA PHE A 72 0.50 -7.70 -10.80
C PHE A 72 1.90 -7.98 -10.27
N TYR A 73 2.06 -8.25 -8.97
CA TYR A 73 3.36 -8.56 -8.38
C TYR A 73 3.91 -9.90 -8.85
N LEU A 74 3.07 -10.89 -9.08
CA LEU A 74 3.49 -12.18 -9.64
C LEU A 74 4.14 -12.00 -11.02
N ARG A 75 3.63 -11.07 -11.84
CA ARG A 75 4.23 -10.73 -13.15
C ARG A 75 5.57 -9.98 -13.03
N LEU A 76 5.81 -9.27 -11.94
CA LEU A 76 7.10 -8.64 -11.68
C LEU A 76 8.16 -9.64 -11.22
N GLY A 77 7.73 -10.73 -10.57
CA GLY A 77 8.58 -11.83 -10.12
C GLY A 77 8.07 -12.50 -8.87
N PHE A 78 8.33 -13.81 -8.73
CA PHE A 78 7.79 -14.62 -7.64
C PHE A 78 8.17 -14.10 -6.24
N TRP A 79 9.40 -13.63 -6.04
CA TRP A 79 9.84 -13.09 -4.75
C TRP A 79 9.16 -11.77 -4.39
N TYR A 80 8.89 -10.92 -5.37
CA TYR A 80 8.12 -9.69 -5.16
C TYR A 80 6.67 -9.99 -4.79
N PHE A 81 6.08 -11.00 -5.44
CA PHE A 81 4.76 -11.51 -5.08
C PHE A 81 4.72 -12.00 -3.63
N VAL A 82 5.64 -12.86 -3.21
CA VAL A 82 5.67 -13.40 -1.84
C VAL A 82 5.77 -12.28 -0.79
N GLN A 83 6.67 -11.31 -1.00
CA GLN A 83 6.83 -10.18 -0.09
C GLN A 83 5.56 -9.33 0.01
N MET A 84 4.96 -8.99 -1.12
CA MET A 84 3.77 -8.14 -1.14
C MET A 84 2.51 -8.89 -0.71
N PHE A 85 2.40 -10.18 -1.01
CA PHE A 85 1.34 -11.02 -0.48
C PHE A 85 1.35 -11.04 1.05
N PHE A 86 2.52 -11.28 1.65
CA PHE A 86 2.67 -11.24 3.09
C PHE A 86 2.37 -9.84 3.67
N PHE A 87 2.81 -8.78 3.01
CA PHE A 87 2.55 -7.41 3.43
C PHE A 87 1.06 -7.07 3.38
N ILE A 88 0.34 -7.43 2.30
CA ILE A 88 -1.11 -7.26 2.16
C ILE A 88 -1.85 -8.07 3.22
N PHE A 89 -1.45 -9.32 3.42
CA PHE A 89 -2.06 -10.19 4.42
C PHE A 89 -1.95 -9.62 5.84
N MET A 90 -0.76 -9.16 6.22
CA MET A 90 -0.54 -8.52 7.52
C MET A 90 -1.31 -7.21 7.66
N ALA A 91 -1.45 -6.44 6.59
CA ALA A 91 -2.25 -5.22 6.59
C ALA A 91 -3.76 -5.52 6.75
N ILE A 92 -4.28 -6.58 6.13
CA ILE A 92 -5.67 -7.03 6.33
C ILE A 92 -5.89 -7.48 7.77
N LEU A 93 -5.00 -8.31 8.32
CA LEU A 93 -5.08 -8.75 9.73
C LEU A 93 -5.04 -7.56 10.70
N GLY A 94 -4.14 -6.62 10.48
CA GLY A 94 -4.01 -5.42 11.32
C GLY A 94 -5.25 -4.54 11.27
N ASN A 95 -5.84 -4.34 10.08
CA ASN A 95 -7.08 -3.58 9.93
C ASN A 95 -8.29 -4.33 10.53
N PHE A 96 -8.33 -5.65 10.40
CA PHE A 96 -9.36 -6.47 11.05
C PHE A 96 -9.28 -6.35 12.58
N TRP A 97 -8.08 -6.42 13.16
CA TRP A 97 -7.90 -6.18 14.58
C TRP A 97 -8.32 -4.75 14.98
N LEU A 98 -7.93 -3.74 14.19
CA LEU A 98 -8.25 -2.33 14.43
C LEU A 98 -9.77 -2.08 14.38
N SER A 99 -10.49 -2.74 13.47
CA SER A 99 -11.94 -2.62 13.33
C SER A 99 -12.73 -3.05 14.58
N ASN A 100 -12.13 -3.92 15.42
CA ASN A 100 -12.72 -4.32 16.69
C ASN A 100 -12.50 -3.30 17.82
N GLN A 101 -11.63 -2.31 17.62
CA GLN A 101 -11.29 -1.32 18.64
C GLN A 101 -11.90 0.04 18.36
N VAL A 102 -11.96 0.44 17.08
CA VAL A 102 -12.39 1.75 16.64
C VAL A 102 -13.15 1.66 15.31
N ASN A 103 -13.83 2.75 14.95
CA ASN A 103 -14.43 2.85 13.62
C ASN A 103 -13.32 2.86 12.56
N LEU A 104 -13.25 1.78 11.78
CA LEU A 104 -12.18 1.55 10.80
C LEU A 104 -12.11 2.64 9.73
N LEU A 105 -13.26 3.14 9.25
CA LEU A 105 -13.31 4.18 8.24
C LEU A 105 -12.61 5.45 8.72
N TYR A 106 -12.99 5.93 9.90
CA TYR A 106 -12.38 7.17 10.45
C TYR A 106 -10.90 6.97 10.78
N ALA A 107 -10.53 5.85 11.38
CA ALA A 107 -9.14 5.55 11.67
C ALA A 107 -8.29 5.52 10.40
N SER A 108 -8.77 4.83 9.37
CA SER A 108 -8.08 4.76 8.07
C SER A 108 -7.96 6.11 7.38
N LEU A 109 -9.00 6.95 7.41
CA LEU A 109 -8.95 8.30 6.86
C LEU A 109 -7.91 9.18 7.59
N ILE A 110 -7.86 9.11 8.92
CA ILE A 110 -6.90 9.89 9.71
C ILE A 110 -5.46 9.44 9.38
N ILE A 111 -5.19 8.13 9.38
CA ILE A 111 -3.87 7.59 9.03
C ILE A 111 -3.49 8.01 7.60
N PHE A 112 -4.41 7.89 6.66
CA PHE A 112 -4.20 8.29 5.26
C PHE A 112 -3.79 9.75 5.14
N ILE A 113 -4.58 10.66 5.74
CA ILE A 113 -4.34 12.10 5.66
C ILE A 113 -2.98 12.45 6.27
N ILE A 114 -2.68 11.96 7.49
CA ILE A 114 -1.41 12.25 8.18
C ILE A 114 -0.22 11.76 7.35
N ALA A 115 -0.30 10.54 6.84
CA ALA A 115 0.79 9.95 6.07
C ALA A 115 0.98 10.67 4.71
N TRP A 116 -0.10 11.15 4.06
CA TRP A 116 -0.01 11.95 2.85
C TRP A 116 0.58 13.35 3.10
N ILE A 117 0.27 13.98 4.22
CA ILE A 117 0.94 15.24 4.61
C ILE A 117 2.46 15.04 4.68
N GLY A 118 2.91 13.94 5.29
CA GLY A 118 4.32 13.57 5.31
C GLY A 118 4.91 13.37 3.90
N GLN A 119 4.19 12.68 3.02
CA GLN A 119 4.61 12.47 1.63
C GLN A 119 4.76 13.80 0.88
N PHE A 120 3.79 14.69 0.95
CA PHE A 120 3.87 16.01 0.32
C PHE A 120 5.06 16.82 0.85
N TYR A 121 5.34 16.75 2.14
CA TYR A 121 6.50 17.40 2.72
C TYR A 121 7.81 16.82 2.16
N GLY A 122 7.91 15.49 2.04
CA GLY A 122 9.06 14.82 1.43
C GLY A 122 9.30 15.25 -0.02
N HIS A 123 8.25 15.28 -0.84
CA HIS A 123 8.33 15.77 -2.22
C HIS A 123 8.68 17.26 -2.33
N HIS A 124 8.24 18.07 -1.37
CA HIS A 124 8.62 19.49 -1.31
C HIS A 124 10.13 19.66 -1.10
N ILE A 125 10.75 18.86 -0.23
CA ILE A 125 12.21 18.85 0.00
C ILE A 125 12.97 18.47 -1.28
N GLU A 126 12.40 17.56 -2.08
CA GLU A 126 12.98 17.12 -3.36
C GLU A 126 12.86 18.17 -4.47
N CYS A 127 12.15 19.29 -4.24
CA CYS A 127 11.81 20.30 -5.26
C CYS A 127 11.13 19.71 -6.50
N LYS A 128 10.46 18.56 -6.36
CA LYS A 128 9.70 17.91 -7.43
C LYS A 128 8.21 17.97 -7.14
N LYS A 129 7.43 18.39 -8.16
CA LYS A 129 5.98 18.39 -8.03
C LYS A 129 5.47 16.95 -7.99
N PRO A 130 4.67 16.58 -6.98
CA PRO A 130 3.99 15.31 -6.99
C PRO A 130 3.09 15.24 -8.24
N SER A 131 3.18 14.16 -8.99
CA SER A 131 2.27 13.89 -10.10
C SER A 131 1.23 12.91 -9.62
N PHE A 132 0.05 13.39 -9.23
CA PHE A 132 -1.01 12.58 -8.64
C PHE A 132 -1.31 11.28 -9.42
N ALA A 133 -1.31 11.33 -10.75
CA ALA A 133 -1.53 10.15 -11.57
C ALA A 133 -0.35 9.15 -11.53
N LYS A 134 0.90 9.64 -11.44
CA LYS A 134 2.09 8.79 -11.25
C LYS A 134 2.16 8.28 -9.81
N ASP A 135 1.77 9.10 -8.84
CA ASP A 135 1.77 8.72 -7.42
C ASP A 135 0.77 7.60 -7.15
N LEU A 136 -0.36 7.55 -7.87
CA LEU A 136 -1.31 6.43 -7.78
C LEU A 136 -0.71 5.12 -8.34
N GLN A 137 0.04 5.17 -9.45
CA GLN A 137 0.78 4.02 -9.95
C GLN A 137 1.91 3.63 -8.99
N PHE A 138 2.57 4.64 -8.42
CA PHE A 138 3.62 4.46 -7.43
C PHE A 138 3.10 4.00 -6.06
N LEU A 139 1.81 4.11 -5.79
CA LEU A 139 1.20 3.52 -4.61
C LEU A 139 1.39 1.99 -4.56
N LEU A 140 1.43 1.34 -5.72
CA LEU A 140 1.74 -0.10 -5.81
C LEU A 140 3.24 -0.36 -5.74
N ILE A 141 4.06 0.47 -6.36
CA ILE A 141 5.52 0.27 -6.41
C ILE A 141 6.21 0.71 -5.11
N GLY A 142 5.71 1.77 -4.47
CA GLY A 142 6.29 2.36 -3.26
C GLY A 142 6.54 1.37 -2.12
N PRO A 143 5.55 0.59 -1.67
CA PRO A 143 5.75 -0.40 -0.60
C PRO A 143 6.81 -1.44 -0.97
N LEU A 144 6.78 -1.94 -2.20
CA LEU A 144 7.78 -2.90 -2.69
C LEU A 144 9.18 -2.27 -2.73
N TRP A 145 9.30 -1.04 -3.22
CA TRP A 145 10.57 -0.31 -3.25
C TRP A 145 11.13 -0.07 -1.84
N VAL A 146 10.27 0.31 -0.88
CA VAL A 146 10.65 0.47 0.53
C VAL A 146 11.18 -0.86 1.09
N ILE A 147 10.48 -1.97 0.88
CA ILE A 147 10.90 -3.30 1.31
C ILE A 147 12.27 -3.65 0.70
N GLN A 148 12.46 -3.44 -0.62
CA GLN A 148 13.73 -3.73 -1.29
C GLN A 148 14.89 -2.89 -0.73
N LYS A 149 14.67 -1.61 -0.48
CA LYS A 149 15.68 -0.72 0.11
C LYS A 149 16.05 -1.12 1.54
N LEU A 150 15.11 -1.57 2.34
CA LEU A 150 15.37 -2.05 3.70
C LEU A 150 16.15 -3.37 3.71
N ILE A 151 15.86 -4.28 2.77
CA ILE A 151 16.56 -5.56 2.64
C ILE A 151 17.96 -5.37 2.06
N SER A 152 18.14 -4.47 1.09
CA SER A 152 19.43 -4.25 0.40
C SER A 152 20.43 -3.40 1.19
N LYS A 153 20.05 -2.86 2.34
CA LYS A 153 20.94 -2.11 3.25
C LYS A 153 21.81 -3.01 4.16
N LYS A 154 21.87 -4.31 3.84
CA LYS A 154 22.81 -5.24 4.51
C LYS A 154 24.13 -5.31 3.79
#